data_b65a9c6c5d3a362bde705c46a750b18f
#
_entry.id   b65a9c6c5d3a362bde705c46a750b18f
#
_cell.length_a   1.000
_cell.length_b   1.000
_cell.length_c   1.000
_cell.angle_alpha   90.00
_cell.angle_beta   90.00
_cell.angle_gamma   90.00
#
_symmetry.space_group_name_H-M   'P 1'
#
loop_
_entity.id
_entity.type
_entity.pdbx_description
1 polymer ?
#
loop_
_entity_poly.entity_id
_entity_poly.type
_entity_poly.pdbx_seq_one_letter_code
_entity_poly.pdbx_strand_id
1 'polypeptide(L)'
;MLIYDALKKDHETLKPLLQQLVESATGSDERRKLIDKVKDELIPHARAEEAVFYNGLREIQNTEIKKLIMAHGYGEHAEAEAILHALNGVEGLSLQGDRLARKLQKELEHHIEEEESEMFEAARQLLTEEEAEMMGEAFLRLKAEIAEQGEMRNMLEFVVNLMPDRLRPHNHII
;
A
#
# COMPACT_ATOMS: atom_id res chain seq x y z
N MET A 1 17.31 8.84 3.99
CA MET A 1 15.94 9.39 3.61
C MET A 1 14.98 8.93 4.68
N LEU A 2 14.22 9.85 5.27
CA LEU A 2 13.22 9.47 6.27
C LEU A 2 12.12 8.62 5.65
N ILE A 3 11.53 7.72 6.43
CA ILE A 3 10.41 6.85 5.99
C ILE A 3 9.25 7.67 5.43
N TYR A 4 8.90 8.78 6.07
CA TYR A 4 7.84 9.69 5.64
C TYR A 4 8.07 10.27 4.23
N ASP A 5 9.31 10.60 3.91
CA ASP A 5 9.69 11.16 2.60
C ASP A 5 9.66 10.07 1.53
N ALA A 6 10.06 8.84 1.89
CA ALA A 6 10.04 7.70 0.98
C ALA A 6 8.59 7.31 0.62
N LEU A 7 7.71 7.19 1.62
CA LEU A 7 6.29 6.90 1.42
C LEU A 7 5.61 8.00 0.60
N LYS A 8 5.80 9.26 0.99
CA LYS A 8 5.22 10.40 0.27
C LYS A 8 5.62 10.47 -1.21
N LYS A 9 6.87 10.14 -1.53
CA LYS A 9 7.33 10.08 -2.91
C LYS A 9 6.57 9.03 -3.73
N ASP A 10 6.24 7.90 -3.14
CA ASP A 10 5.44 6.87 -3.79
C ASP A 10 3.99 7.34 -3.97
N HIS A 11 3.40 8.01 -2.97
CA HIS A 11 2.07 8.62 -3.08
C HIS A 11 2.01 9.65 -4.21
N GLU A 12 3.05 10.48 -4.36
CA GLU A 12 3.17 11.44 -5.47
C GLU A 12 3.26 10.75 -6.84
N THR A 13 3.72 9.51 -6.89
CA THR A 13 3.73 8.69 -8.11
C THR A 13 2.37 8.05 -8.38
N LEU A 14 1.70 7.54 -7.34
CA LEU A 14 0.40 6.87 -7.45
C LEU A 14 -0.73 7.81 -7.81
N LYS A 15 -0.82 8.99 -7.19
CA LYS A 15 -1.91 9.97 -7.42
C LYS A 15 -2.16 10.27 -8.91
N PRO A 16 -1.15 10.64 -9.72
CA PRO A 16 -1.37 10.90 -11.15
C PRO A 16 -1.72 9.64 -11.95
N LEU A 17 -1.27 8.46 -11.56
CA LEU A 17 -1.66 7.19 -12.21
C LEU A 17 -3.13 6.88 -11.98
N LEU A 18 -3.64 7.10 -10.77
CA LEU A 18 -5.06 6.94 -10.44
C LEU A 18 -5.93 7.92 -11.21
N GLN A 19 -5.51 9.17 -11.34
CA GLN A 19 -6.22 10.16 -12.13
C GLN A 19 -6.29 9.76 -13.61
N GLN A 20 -5.17 9.36 -14.21
CA GLN A 20 -5.12 8.87 -15.59
C GLN A 20 -6.00 7.63 -15.79
N LEU A 21 -6.01 6.72 -14.81
CA LEU A 21 -6.86 5.52 -14.84
C LEU A 21 -8.34 5.88 -14.91
N VAL A 22 -8.79 6.83 -14.10
CA VAL A 22 -10.19 7.30 -14.10
C VAL A 22 -10.57 8.01 -15.40
N GLU A 23 -9.65 8.77 -15.99
CA GLU A 23 -9.87 9.52 -17.24
C GLU A 23 -9.77 8.64 -18.49
N SER A 24 -9.11 7.50 -18.43
CA SER A 24 -8.94 6.61 -19.56
C SER A 24 -10.24 5.91 -19.97
N ALA A 25 -10.39 5.60 -21.27
CA ALA A 25 -11.56 4.90 -21.76
C ALA A 25 -11.58 3.44 -21.30
N THR A 26 -12.70 3.00 -20.73
CA THR A 26 -12.88 1.62 -20.26
C THR A 26 -12.75 0.63 -21.42
N GLY A 27 -12.01 -0.46 -21.20
CA GLY A 27 -11.72 -1.48 -22.21
C GLY A 27 -10.64 -1.08 -23.22
N SER A 28 -10.02 0.09 -23.07
CA SER A 28 -8.89 0.49 -23.92
C SER A 28 -7.59 -0.19 -23.50
N ASP A 29 -6.66 -0.34 -24.45
CA ASP A 29 -5.31 -0.83 -24.16
C ASP A 29 -4.55 0.12 -23.22
N GLU A 30 -4.86 1.41 -23.28
CA GLU A 30 -4.30 2.41 -22.37
C GLU A 30 -4.74 2.15 -20.93
N ARG A 31 -6.04 1.89 -20.69
CA ARG A 31 -6.56 1.56 -19.37
C ARG A 31 -5.92 0.30 -18.80
N ARG A 32 -5.73 -0.75 -19.61
CA ARG A 32 -5.02 -1.98 -19.18
C ARG A 32 -3.63 -1.67 -18.68
N LYS A 33 -2.86 -0.92 -19.47
CA LYS A 33 -1.51 -0.50 -19.09
C LYS A 33 -1.49 0.37 -17.83
N LEU A 34 -2.52 1.17 -17.60
CA LEU A 34 -2.64 1.98 -16.37
C LEU A 34 -2.98 1.12 -15.17
N ILE A 35 -3.85 0.11 -15.31
CA ILE A 35 -4.14 -0.86 -14.25
C ILE A 35 -2.86 -1.60 -13.86
N ASP A 36 -2.09 -2.10 -14.83
CA ASP A 36 -0.81 -2.76 -14.57
C ASP A 36 0.17 -1.83 -13.87
N LYS A 37 0.31 -0.58 -14.31
CA LYS A 37 1.19 0.40 -13.66
C LYS A 37 0.77 0.73 -12.22
N VAL A 38 -0.53 0.90 -11.98
CA VAL A 38 -1.04 1.12 -10.61
C VAL A 38 -0.73 -0.08 -9.73
N LYS A 39 -0.91 -1.29 -10.25
CA LYS A 39 -0.58 -2.53 -9.56
C LYS A 39 0.91 -2.64 -9.24
N ASP A 40 1.77 -2.38 -10.23
CA ASP A 40 3.23 -2.46 -10.09
C ASP A 40 3.78 -1.45 -9.07
N GLU A 41 3.12 -0.31 -8.87
CA GLU A 41 3.49 0.66 -7.85
C GLU A 41 2.83 0.36 -6.49
N LEU A 42 1.54 0.05 -6.47
CA LEU A 42 0.77 -0.11 -5.23
C LEU A 42 1.18 -1.35 -4.44
N ILE A 43 1.31 -2.52 -5.08
CA ILE A 43 1.55 -3.76 -4.35
C ILE A 43 2.92 -3.77 -3.66
N PRO A 44 4.05 -3.44 -4.32
CA PRO A 44 5.33 -3.37 -3.63
C PRO A 44 5.37 -2.29 -2.54
N HIS A 45 4.71 -1.15 -2.76
CA HIS A 45 4.58 -0.08 -1.78
C HIS A 45 3.86 -0.60 -0.53
N ALA A 46 2.61 -1.06 -0.66
CA ALA A 46 1.80 -1.53 0.46
C ALA A 46 2.50 -2.64 1.27
N ARG A 47 3.12 -3.62 0.60
CA ARG A 47 3.84 -4.71 1.30
C ARG A 47 5.07 -4.22 2.05
N ALA A 48 5.87 -3.34 1.44
CA ALA A 48 7.05 -2.80 2.09
C ALA A 48 6.67 -1.90 3.27
N GLU A 49 5.62 -1.11 3.13
CA GLU A 49 5.09 -0.27 4.19
C GLU A 49 4.54 -1.08 5.36
N GLU A 50 3.71 -2.08 5.11
CA GLU A 50 3.21 -2.99 6.14
C GLU A 50 4.35 -3.68 6.91
N ALA A 51 5.34 -4.17 6.18
CA ALA A 51 6.46 -4.89 6.77
C ALA A 51 7.38 -3.99 7.61
N VAL A 52 7.65 -2.77 7.15
CA VAL A 52 8.63 -1.88 7.78
C VAL A 52 7.94 -0.87 8.69
N PHE A 53 7.02 -0.07 8.16
CA PHE A 53 6.44 1.05 8.90
C PHE A 53 5.38 0.59 9.90
N TYR A 54 4.35 -0.12 9.47
CA TYR A 54 3.28 -0.55 10.37
C TYR A 54 3.75 -1.59 11.39
N ASN A 55 4.50 -2.60 10.97
CA ASN A 55 5.03 -3.58 11.91
C ASN A 55 6.04 -2.97 12.87
N GLY A 56 6.91 -2.06 12.40
CA GLY A 56 7.85 -1.34 13.26
C GLY A 56 7.13 -0.49 14.32
N LEU A 57 6.12 0.27 13.94
CA LEU A 57 5.32 1.06 14.88
C LEU A 57 4.49 0.20 15.85
N ARG A 58 4.04 -0.98 15.44
CA ARG A 58 3.32 -1.92 16.32
C ARG A 58 4.17 -2.44 17.47
N GLU A 59 5.48 -2.56 17.30
CA GLU A 59 6.40 -2.96 18.37
C GLU A 59 6.51 -1.89 19.47
N ILE A 60 6.23 -0.63 19.13
CA ILE A 60 6.17 0.45 20.11
C ILE A 60 4.91 0.26 20.98
N GLN A 61 5.09 0.30 22.31
CA GLN A 61 3.98 0.13 23.27
C GLN A 61 3.14 1.41 23.39
N ASN A 62 2.52 1.81 22.27
CA ASN A 62 1.62 2.96 22.20
C ASN A 62 0.26 2.53 21.64
N THR A 63 -0.79 2.71 22.44
CA THR A 63 -2.14 2.26 22.10
C THR A 63 -2.74 3.06 20.95
N GLU A 64 -2.45 4.36 20.86
CA GLU A 64 -3.04 5.22 19.83
C GLU A 64 -2.49 4.88 18.45
N ILE A 65 -1.17 4.71 18.30
CA ILE A 65 -0.58 4.31 17.01
C ILE A 65 -1.09 2.92 16.57
N LYS A 66 -1.28 2.00 17.52
CA LYS A 66 -1.87 0.68 17.20
C LYS A 66 -3.31 0.78 16.69
N LYS A 67 -4.11 1.69 17.22
CA LYS A 67 -5.47 1.96 16.73
C LYS A 67 -5.44 2.54 15.32
N LEU A 68 -4.58 3.52 15.06
CA LEU A 68 -4.43 4.12 13.73
C LEU A 68 -4.06 3.06 12.68
N ILE A 69 -3.06 2.23 12.95
CA ILE A 69 -2.65 1.15 12.04
C ILE A 69 -3.80 0.16 11.79
N MET A 70 -4.57 -0.19 12.82
CA MET A 70 -5.71 -1.11 12.70
C MET A 70 -6.89 -0.48 11.96
N ALA A 71 -7.11 0.83 12.09
CA ALA A 71 -8.21 1.52 11.44
C ALA A 71 -7.91 1.84 9.97
N HIS A 72 -6.70 2.31 9.67
CA HIS A 72 -6.34 2.96 8.40
C HIS A 72 -5.18 2.27 7.65
N GLY A 73 -4.64 1.16 8.15
CA GLY A 73 -3.50 0.49 7.52
C GLY A 73 -3.91 -0.72 6.66
N TYR A 74 -3.67 -1.92 7.21
CA TYR A 74 -3.84 -3.19 6.48
C TYR A 74 -5.21 -3.38 5.81
N GLY A 75 -6.30 -2.86 6.42
CA GLY A 75 -7.66 -3.02 5.89
C GLY A 75 -7.86 -2.25 4.58
N GLU A 76 -7.34 -1.05 4.51
CA GLU A 76 -7.45 -0.16 3.33
C GLU A 76 -6.59 -0.67 2.18
N HIS A 77 -5.38 -1.15 2.45
CA HIS A 77 -4.56 -1.84 1.45
C HIS A 77 -5.27 -3.06 0.87
N ALA A 78 -5.85 -3.91 1.73
CA ALA A 78 -6.59 -5.08 1.28
C ALA A 78 -7.80 -4.71 0.41
N GLU A 79 -8.53 -3.65 0.76
CA GLU A 79 -9.65 -3.16 -0.02
C GLU A 79 -9.20 -2.61 -1.38
N ALA A 80 -8.14 -1.81 -1.40
CA ALA A 80 -7.57 -1.27 -2.64
C ALA A 80 -7.12 -2.39 -3.60
N GLU A 81 -6.44 -3.42 -3.09
CA GLU A 81 -6.05 -4.59 -3.88
C GLU A 81 -7.25 -5.38 -4.40
N ALA A 82 -8.28 -5.58 -3.56
CA ALA A 82 -9.49 -6.27 -4.00
C ALA A 82 -10.20 -5.51 -5.14
N ILE A 83 -10.25 -4.18 -5.07
CA ILE A 83 -10.79 -3.33 -6.14
C ILE A 83 -9.94 -3.46 -7.41
N LEU A 84 -8.61 -3.43 -7.28
CA LEU A 84 -7.69 -3.55 -8.40
C LEU A 84 -7.83 -4.92 -9.11
N HIS A 85 -7.96 -6.01 -8.35
CA HIS A 85 -8.26 -7.33 -8.90
C HIS A 85 -9.61 -7.38 -9.62
N ALA A 86 -10.65 -6.75 -9.04
CA ALA A 86 -11.96 -6.68 -9.66
C ALA A 86 -11.94 -5.87 -10.97
N LEU A 87 -11.14 -4.81 -11.04
CA LEU A 87 -10.92 -4.02 -12.25
C LEU A 87 -10.40 -4.88 -13.41
N ASN A 88 -9.43 -5.75 -13.16
CA ASN A 88 -8.91 -6.68 -14.16
C ASN A 88 -9.99 -7.63 -14.68
N GLY A 89 -10.92 -8.06 -13.81
CA GLY A 89 -11.99 -8.99 -14.18
C GLY A 89 -13.13 -8.39 -14.99
N VAL A 90 -13.34 -7.06 -14.89
CA VAL A 90 -14.50 -6.35 -15.51
C VAL A 90 -14.11 -5.39 -16.62
N GLU A 91 -12.91 -5.47 -17.12
CA GLU A 91 -12.32 -4.54 -18.07
C GLU A 91 -13.18 -4.27 -19.34
N GLY A 92 -13.98 -5.24 -19.78
CA GLY A 92 -14.91 -5.10 -20.91
C GLY A 92 -16.27 -4.44 -20.57
N LEU A 93 -16.55 -4.17 -19.27
CA LEU A 93 -17.86 -3.69 -18.80
C LEU A 93 -17.79 -2.22 -18.39
N SER A 94 -18.04 -1.30 -19.31
CA SER A 94 -17.77 0.13 -19.18
C SER A 94 -18.26 0.77 -17.87
N LEU A 95 -19.53 0.64 -17.51
CA LEU A 95 -20.07 1.27 -16.29
C LEU A 95 -19.50 0.70 -14.99
N GLN A 96 -19.23 -0.59 -14.93
CA GLN A 96 -18.67 -1.23 -13.74
C GLN A 96 -17.18 -0.89 -13.60
N GLY A 97 -16.42 -0.93 -14.71
CA GLY A 97 -15.01 -0.54 -14.74
C GLY A 97 -14.80 0.91 -14.28
N ASP A 98 -15.63 1.85 -14.76
CA ASP A 98 -15.56 3.24 -14.34
C ASP A 98 -15.85 3.44 -12.84
N ARG A 99 -16.84 2.70 -12.30
CA ARG A 99 -17.16 2.77 -10.88
C ARG A 99 -16.01 2.26 -10.02
N LEU A 100 -15.39 1.14 -10.42
CA LEU A 100 -14.26 0.55 -9.70
C LEU A 100 -13.03 1.44 -9.76
N ALA A 101 -12.71 2.03 -10.93
CA ALA A 101 -11.58 2.95 -11.04
C ALA A 101 -11.75 4.19 -10.14
N ARG A 102 -12.95 4.80 -10.15
CA ARG A 102 -13.27 5.93 -9.25
C ARG A 102 -13.26 5.52 -7.78
N LYS A 103 -13.73 4.31 -7.46
CA LYS A 103 -13.68 3.79 -6.09
C LYS A 103 -12.23 3.61 -5.66
N LEU A 104 -11.38 2.99 -6.47
CA LEU A 104 -9.96 2.81 -6.17
C LEU A 104 -9.26 4.14 -5.92
N GLN A 105 -9.46 5.12 -6.80
CA GLN A 105 -8.91 6.46 -6.64
C GLN A 105 -9.33 7.07 -5.30
N LYS A 106 -10.62 7.07 -5.00
CA LYS A 106 -11.17 7.66 -3.78
C LYS A 106 -10.61 7.01 -2.51
N GLU A 107 -10.59 5.68 -2.46
CA GLU A 107 -10.11 4.94 -1.28
C GLU A 107 -8.60 5.16 -1.07
N LEU A 108 -7.79 5.15 -2.14
CA LEU A 108 -6.36 5.41 -2.02
C LEU A 108 -6.03 6.87 -1.71
N GLU A 109 -6.75 7.85 -2.28
CA GLU A 109 -6.56 9.26 -1.92
C GLU A 109 -6.91 9.51 -0.46
N HIS A 110 -7.97 8.88 0.06
CA HIS A 110 -8.36 8.96 1.46
C HIS A 110 -7.30 8.35 2.38
N HIS A 111 -6.87 7.12 2.08
CA HIS A 111 -5.78 6.44 2.78
C HIS A 111 -4.51 7.32 2.86
N ILE A 112 -4.04 7.84 1.74
CA ILE A 112 -2.86 8.70 1.67
C ILE A 112 -3.04 9.97 2.53
N GLU A 113 -4.23 10.59 2.52
CA GLU A 113 -4.50 11.78 3.32
C GLU A 113 -4.43 11.48 4.82
N GLU A 114 -5.02 10.39 5.28
CA GLU A 114 -4.99 9.98 6.69
C GLU A 114 -3.60 9.57 7.13
N GLU A 115 -2.87 8.83 6.30
CA GLU A 115 -1.52 8.44 6.61
C GLU A 115 -0.55 9.64 6.69
N GLU A 116 -0.54 10.50 5.67
CA GLU A 116 0.33 11.67 5.63
C GLU A 116 0.02 12.68 6.74
N SER A 117 -1.23 12.75 7.22
CA SER A 117 -1.62 13.64 8.32
C SER A 117 -1.47 12.97 9.68
N GLU A 118 -2.30 11.96 9.99
CA GLU A 118 -2.42 11.42 11.34
C GLU A 118 -1.31 10.44 11.70
N MET A 119 -1.03 9.50 10.80
CA MET A 119 -0.06 8.43 11.10
C MET A 119 1.37 8.94 11.10
N PHE A 120 1.74 9.79 10.13
CA PHE A 120 3.08 10.41 10.12
C PHE A 120 3.30 11.32 11.33
N GLU A 121 2.28 12.09 11.73
CA GLU A 121 2.40 12.96 12.92
C GLU A 121 2.60 12.12 14.18
N ALA A 122 1.81 11.07 14.36
CA ALA A 122 1.95 10.17 15.50
C ALA A 122 3.32 9.44 15.50
N ALA A 123 3.78 9.00 14.33
CA ALA A 123 5.06 8.32 14.20
C ALA A 123 6.25 9.25 14.49
N ARG A 124 6.21 10.53 14.06
CA ARG A 124 7.25 11.53 14.38
C ARG A 124 7.42 11.80 15.87
N GLN A 125 6.36 11.61 16.65
CA GLN A 125 6.42 11.73 18.11
C GLN A 125 7.04 10.51 18.79
N LEU A 126 7.11 9.38 18.12
CA LEU A 126 7.52 8.09 18.66
C LEU A 126 8.89 7.63 18.18
N LEU A 127 9.30 8.03 16.98
CA LEU A 127 10.54 7.62 16.34
C LEU A 127 11.60 8.73 16.48
N THR A 128 12.82 8.32 16.70
CA THR A 128 13.98 9.19 16.50
C THR A 128 14.26 9.38 15.01
N GLU A 129 14.99 10.42 14.65
CA GLU A 129 15.39 10.66 13.26
C GLU A 129 16.20 9.49 12.68
N GLU A 130 17.10 8.90 13.46
CA GLU A 130 17.90 7.74 13.07
C GLU A 130 17.00 6.51 12.78
N GLU A 131 16.02 6.24 13.64
CA GLU A 131 15.05 5.16 13.41
C GLU A 131 14.22 5.38 12.15
N ALA A 132 13.75 6.62 11.92
CA ALA A 132 13.00 6.98 10.72
C ALA A 132 13.86 6.87 9.45
N GLU A 133 15.16 7.17 9.50
CA GLU A 133 16.09 6.95 8.38
C GLU A 133 16.32 5.48 8.10
N MET A 134 16.56 4.67 9.13
CA MET A 134 16.73 3.23 8.99
C MET A 134 15.49 2.57 8.38
N MET A 135 14.29 2.98 8.81
CA MET A 135 13.03 2.52 8.23
C MET A 135 12.88 2.92 6.77
N GLY A 136 13.25 4.15 6.41
CA GLY A 136 13.20 4.62 5.02
C GLY A 136 14.13 3.83 4.09
N GLU A 137 15.34 3.51 4.53
CA GLU A 137 16.26 2.65 3.79
C GLU A 137 15.74 1.21 3.64
N ALA A 138 15.19 0.65 4.72
CA ALA A 138 14.60 -0.68 4.71
C ALA A 138 13.39 -0.76 3.77
N PHE A 139 12.51 0.24 3.79
CA PHE A 139 11.35 0.35 2.92
C PHE A 139 11.76 0.35 1.44
N LEU A 140 12.68 1.24 1.04
CA LEU A 140 13.13 1.37 -0.34
C LEU A 140 13.75 0.07 -0.87
N ARG A 141 14.56 -0.58 -0.04
CA ARG A 141 15.18 -1.86 -0.40
C ARG A 141 14.13 -2.96 -0.55
N LEU A 142 13.24 -3.10 0.44
CA LEU A 142 12.21 -4.15 0.42
C LEU A 142 11.22 -3.93 -0.72
N LYS A 143 10.80 -2.69 -0.99
CA LYS A 143 9.94 -2.35 -2.14
C LYS A 143 10.58 -2.83 -3.46
N ALA A 144 11.87 -2.57 -3.66
CA ALA A 144 12.59 -3.01 -4.86
C ALA A 144 12.66 -4.55 -4.95
N GLU A 145 12.96 -5.24 -3.85
CA GLU A 145 12.99 -6.70 -3.79
C GLU A 145 11.63 -7.31 -4.13
N ILE A 146 10.54 -6.75 -3.59
CA ILE A 146 9.18 -7.21 -3.86
C ILE A 146 8.80 -6.98 -5.33
N ALA A 147 9.13 -5.84 -5.90
CA ALA A 147 8.87 -5.55 -7.30
C ALA A 147 9.57 -6.55 -8.25
N GLU A 148 10.76 -7.03 -7.89
CA GLU A 148 11.50 -8.03 -8.68
C GLU A 148 10.92 -9.46 -8.55
N GLN A 149 10.29 -9.80 -7.43
CA GLN A 149 9.85 -11.18 -7.12
C GLN A 149 8.49 -11.57 -7.72
N GLY A 150 7.70 -10.59 -8.15
CA GLY A 150 6.41 -10.80 -8.77
C GLY A 150 5.25 -11.10 -7.79
N GLU A 151 4.05 -11.20 -8.35
CA GLU A 151 2.77 -11.10 -7.66
C GLU A 151 2.46 -12.23 -6.67
N MET A 152 2.88 -13.46 -6.98
CA MET A 152 2.45 -14.65 -6.21
C MET A 152 3.05 -14.67 -4.79
N ARG A 153 4.30 -14.20 -4.63
CA ARG A 153 4.94 -14.11 -3.32
C ARG A 153 4.33 -12.99 -2.48
N ASN A 154 4.01 -11.86 -3.11
CA ASN A 154 3.39 -10.72 -2.45
C ASN A 154 2.01 -11.07 -1.85
N MET A 155 1.21 -11.87 -2.55
CA MET A 155 -0.07 -12.37 -2.04
C MET A 155 0.08 -13.27 -0.80
N LEU A 156 1.09 -14.15 -0.79
CA LEU A 156 1.36 -15.03 0.35
C LEU A 156 1.76 -14.23 1.60
N GLU A 157 2.63 -13.23 1.44
CA GLU A 157 3.09 -12.37 2.55
C GLU A 157 1.94 -11.51 3.10
N PHE A 158 1.07 -11.02 2.23
CA PHE A 158 -0.13 -10.29 2.66
C PHE A 158 -1.02 -11.14 3.56
N VAL A 159 -1.34 -12.38 3.15
CA VAL A 159 -2.15 -13.29 3.97
C VAL A 159 -1.49 -13.54 5.32
N VAL A 160 -0.16 -13.71 5.35
CA VAL A 160 0.59 -13.91 6.61
C VAL A 160 0.52 -12.67 7.50
N ASN A 161 0.61 -11.46 6.93
CA ASN A 161 0.53 -10.22 7.70
C ASN A 161 -0.88 -9.98 8.30
N LEU A 162 -1.93 -10.43 7.64
CA LEU A 162 -3.29 -10.38 8.17
C LEU A 162 -3.59 -11.43 9.26
N MET A 163 -2.72 -12.44 9.42
CA MET A 163 -2.92 -13.45 10.46
C MET A 163 -2.63 -12.86 11.85
N PRO A 164 -3.43 -13.25 12.88
CA PRO A 164 -3.07 -12.97 14.28
C PRO A 164 -1.67 -13.50 14.58
N ASP A 165 -0.87 -12.77 15.36
CA ASP A 165 0.54 -13.09 15.63
C ASP A 165 0.77 -14.54 16.08
N ARG A 166 -0.15 -15.10 16.88
CA ARG A 166 -0.12 -16.50 17.35
C ARG A 166 -0.29 -17.54 16.24
N LEU A 167 -0.78 -17.13 15.06
CA LEU A 167 -1.06 -18.02 13.91
C LEU A 167 -0.10 -17.79 12.75
N ARG A 168 0.81 -16.83 12.88
CA ARG A 168 1.84 -16.58 11.85
C ARG A 168 2.83 -17.74 11.81
N PRO A 169 3.20 -18.20 10.62
CA PRO A 169 4.28 -19.17 10.49
C PRO A 169 5.57 -18.60 11.08
N HIS A 170 6.17 -19.28 12.04
CA HIS A 170 7.44 -18.86 12.66
C HIS A 170 8.67 -19.05 11.75
N ASN A 171 8.48 -19.63 10.57
CA ASN A 171 9.54 -19.75 9.58
C ASN A 171 9.43 -18.59 8.60
N HIS A 172 10.41 -17.71 8.63
CA HIS A 172 10.66 -16.78 7.53
C HIS A 172 10.80 -17.63 6.26
N ILE A 173 9.82 -17.55 5.39
CA ILE A 173 10.00 -18.00 4.01
C ILE A 173 10.90 -16.93 3.39
N ILE A 174 12.20 -17.22 3.43
CA ILE A 174 13.26 -16.48 2.74
C ILE A 174 13.11 -16.76 1.24
#